data_014bd5279ea82e3090e5b777f78c6aa2
#
_entry.id   014bd5279ea82e3090e5b777f78c6aa2
#
_cell.length_a   1.000
_cell.length_b   1.000
_cell.length_c   1.000
_cell.angle_alpha   90.00
_cell.angle_beta   90.00
_cell.angle_gamma   90.00
#
_symmetry.space_group_name_H-M   'P 1'
#
loop_
_entity.id
_entity.type
_entity.pdbx_description
1 polymer ?
#
loop_
_entity_poly.entity_id
_entity_poly.type
_entity_poly.pdbx_seq_one_letter_code
_entity_poly.pdbx_strand_id
1 'polypeptide(L)'
;HLKVKVGRWNVPGTPPVILVDFKSYFSERDAFFYSMWENFRVDSIHAYGDYDESCIFAYAVGKVIESFYHFYKLENKKVAALFNEWMLAMGALYIQKQIPAIATLFTTHATSIGRSIAGNNKALYAYMDGYNGDQMAKELNMEAKHSVEKQAAHYVDCFTTVSDITARECKQLLDKAPDIVTPNGFEPNF
;
A
#
# COMPACT_ATOMS: atom_id res chain seq x y z
N HIS A 1 -22.74 -2.96 -6.60
CA HIS A 1 -22.64 -4.20 -5.82
C HIS A 1 -21.26 -4.81 -6.01
N LEU A 2 -20.58 -5.13 -4.90
CA LEU A 2 -19.29 -5.80 -4.91
C LEU A 2 -19.45 -7.21 -5.51
N LYS A 3 -18.68 -7.51 -6.55
CA LYS A 3 -18.65 -8.84 -7.15
C LYS A 3 -17.38 -9.55 -6.72
N VAL A 4 -17.54 -10.68 -6.05
CA VAL A 4 -16.41 -11.50 -5.59
C VAL A 4 -16.60 -12.96 -5.97
N LYS A 5 -15.47 -13.67 -6.15
CA LYS A 5 -15.42 -15.13 -6.22
C LYS A 5 -14.54 -15.64 -5.08
N VAL A 6 -15.05 -16.58 -4.33
CA VAL A 6 -14.34 -17.18 -3.20
C VAL A 6 -13.88 -18.58 -3.57
N GLY A 7 -12.66 -18.95 -3.21
CA GLY A 7 -12.10 -20.26 -3.50
C GLY A 7 -10.87 -20.55 -2.66
N ARG A 8 -10.07 -21.51 -3.12
CA ARG A 8 -8.75 -21.81 -2.57
C ARG A 8 -7.71 -21.72 -3.68
N TRP A 9 -6.57 -21.14 -3.35
CA TRP A 9 -5.46 -21.05 -4.29
C TRP A 9 -4.75 -22.41 -4.37
N ASN A 10 -4.45 -22.84 -5.59
CA ASN A 10 -3.76 -24.10 -5.84
C ASN A 10 -2.23 -23.93 -5.70
N VAL A 11 -1.80 -23.62 -4.48
CA VAL A 11 -0.38 -23.50 -4.07
C VAL A 11 -0.20 -24.26 -2.75
N PRO A 12 1.02 -24.56 -2.28
CA PRO A 12 1.25 -25.16 -0.97
C PRO A 12 0.48 -24.42 0.14
N GLY A 13 -0.16 -25.20 1.03
CA GLY A 13 -1.05 -24.66 2.08
C GLY A 13 -2.47 -24.33 1.62
N THR A 14 -2.76 -24.34 0.31
CA THR A 14 -4.12 -24.10 -0.27
C THR A 14 -4.90 -22.98 0.43
N PRO A 15 -4.34 -21.76 0.55
CA PRO A 15 -4.97 -20.69 1.32
C PRO A 15 -6.32 -20.28 0.68
N PRO A 16 -7.28 -19.83 1.52
CA PRO A 16 -8.50 -19.22 0.99
C PRO A 16 -8.17 -17.96 0.20
N VAL A 17 -8.90 -17.71 -0.88
CA VAL A 17 -8.73 -16.56 -1.75
C VAL A 17 -10.07 -15.93 -2.09
N ILE A 18 -10.07 -14.61 -2.18
CA ILE A 18 -11.21 -13.82 -2.67
C ILE A 18 -10.73 -13.04 -3.89
N LEU A 19 -11.31 -13.33 -5.05
CA LEU A 19 -11.10 -12.55 -6.27
C LEU A 19 -12.15 -11.43 -6.32
N VAL A 20 -11.69 -10.21 -6.58
CA VAL A 20 -12.55 -9.01 -6.55
C VAL A 20 -12.68 -8.43 -7.95
N ASP A 21 -13.90 -8.29 -8.47
CA ASP A 21 -14.17 -7.47 -9.65
C ASP A 21 -14.40 -6.03 -9.20
N PHE A 22 -13.40 -5.20 -9.42
CA PHE A 22 -13.36 -3.81 -8.95
C PHE A 22 -13.78 -2.78 -10.01
N LYS A 23 -14.12 -3.20 -11.24
CA LYS A 23 -14.41 -2.28 -12.35
C LYS A 23 -15.51 -1.28 -12.04
N SER A 24 -16.54 -1.70 -11.33
CA SER A 24 -17.66 -0.81 -10.95
C SER A 24 -17.25 0.34 -10.02
N TYR A 25 -16.15 0.20 -9.30
CA TYR A 25 -15.66 1.23 -8.37
C TYR A 25 -14.97 2.41 -9.05
N PHE A 26 -14.66 2.30 -10.35
CA PHE A 26 -14.17 3.46 -11.11
C PHE A 26 -15.15 4.62 -11.15
N SER A 27 -16.45 4.37 -10.99
CA SER A 27 -17.45 5.44 -10.87
C SER A 27 -17.33 6.25 -9.58
N GLU A 28 -16.64 5.71 -8.56
CA GLU A 28 -16.41 6.36 -7.27
C GLU A 28 -15.00 6.98 -7.17
N ARG A 29 -14.16 6.84 -8.22
CA ARG A 29 -12.74 7.22 -8.21
C ARG A 29 -12.50 8.63 -7.70
N ASP A 30 -13.15 9.61 -8.30
CA ASP A 30 -12.87 11.02 -8.01
C ASP A 30 -13.27 11.38 -6.57
N ALA A 31 -14.42 10.87 -6.12
CA ALA A 31 -14.88 11.08 -4.74
C ALA A 31 -13.94 10.38 -3.73
N PHE A 32 -13.47 9.18 -4.07
CA PHE A 32 -12.54 8.44 -3.23
C PHE A 32 -11.17 9.13 -3.17
N PHE A 33 -10.60 9.55 -4.29
CA PHE A 33 -9.32 10.25 -4.33
C PHE A 33 -9.38 11.59 -3.60
N TYR A 34 -10.48 12.33 -3.76
CA TYR A 34 -10.70 13.55 -2.97
C TYR A 34 -10.72 13.26 -1.46
N SER A 35 -11.39 12.20 -1.04
CA SER A 35 -11.39 11.76 0.36
C SER A 35 -9.98 11.39 0.87
N MET A 36 -9.15 10.76 0.04
CA MET A 36 -7.77 10.43 0.40
C MET A 36 -6.88 11.69 0.50
N TRP A 37 -7.08 12.66 -0.37
CA TRP A 37 -6.44 13.96 -0.25
C TRP A 37 -6.87 14.70 1.02
N GLU A 38 -8.17 14.76 1.28
CA GLU A 38 -8.72 15.51 2.42
C GLU A 38 -8.23 14.95 3.75
N ASN A 39 -8.19 13.61 3.90
CA ASN A 39 -7.85 12.95 5.16
C ASN A 39 -6.37 12.66 5.35
N PHE A 40 -5.65 12.37 4.27
CA PHE A 40 -4.28 11.89 4.32
C PHE A 40 -3.30 12.68 3.45
N ARG A 41 -3.78 13.66 2.69
CA ARG A 41 -2.95 14.45 1.75
C ARG A 41 -2.29 13.60 0.65
N VAL A 42 -2.95 12.53 0.22
CA VAL A 42 -2.49 11.72 -0.91
C VAL A 42 -2.72 12.48 -2.21
N ASP A 43 -1.65 12.74 -2.96
CA ASP A 43 -1.73 13.37 -4.29
C ASP A 43 -2.21 12.35 -5.32
N SER A 44 -3.32 12.60 -5.96
CA SER A 44 -3.81 11.82 -7.10
C SER A 44 -3.96 12.65 -8.37
N ILE A 45 -3.62 13.96 -8.32
CA ILE A 45 -3.71 14.86 -9.48
C ILE A 45 -2.61 14.50 -10.49
N HIS A 46 -1.42 14.14 -10.00
CA HIS A 46 -0.28 13.75 -10.81
C HIS A 46 -0.24 12.25 -11.12
N ALA A 47 -1.42 11.59 -11.08
CA ALA A 47 -1.53 10.17 -11.36
C ALA A 47 -1.29 9.85 -12.84
N TYR A 48 -0.59 8.74 -13.10
CA TYR A 48 -0.39 8.21 -14.45
C TYR A 48 -0.17 6.69 -14.44
N GLY A 49 -0.26 6.09 -15.62
CA GLY A 49 -0.02 4.66 -15.81
C GLY A 49 -1.03 3.80 -15.06
N ASP A 50 -0.53 2.90 -14.23
CA ASP A 50 -1.29 1.92 -13.45
C ASP A 50 -1.80 2.42 -12.09
N TYR A 51 -1.67 3.72 -11.79
CA TYR A 51 -2.04 4.28 -10.49
C TYR A 51 -3.52 4.12 -10.17
N ASP A 52 -4.39 4.58 -11.08
CA ASP A 52 -5.84 4.55 -10.89
C ASP A 52 -6.33 3.11 -10.69
N GLU A 53 -5.85 2.18 -11.53
CA GLU A 53 -6.25 0.77 -11.46
C GLU A 53 -5.83 0.14 -10.11
N SER A 54 -4.58 0.35 -9.70
CA SER A 54 -4.05 -0.15 -8.44
C SER A 54 -4.81 0.42 -7.24
N CYS A 55 -5.03 1.73 -7.22
CA CYS A 55 -5.69 2.42 -6.10
C CYS A 55 -7.18 2.07 -5.99
N ILE A 56 -7.88 1.93 -7.11
CA ILE A 56 -9.30 1.50 -7.11
C ILE A 56 -9.43 0.03 -6.75
N PHE A 57 -8.50 -0.82 -7.17
CA PHE A 57 -8.42 -2.20 -6.67
C PHE A 57 -8.22 -2.22 -5.14
N ALA A 58 -7.27 -1.45 -4.62
CA ALA A 58 -7.02 -1.34 -3.18
C ALA A 58 -8.27 -0.85 -2.41
N TYR A 59 -8.99 0.12 -2.96
CA TYR A 59 -10.27 0.57 -2.41
C TYR A 59 -11.29 -0.56 -2.35
N ALA A 60 -11.47 -1.29 -3.45
CA ALA A 60 -12.40 -2.44 -3.49
C ALA A 60 -12.00 -3.54 -2.50
N VAL A 61 -10.70 -3.81 -2.31
CA VAL A 61 -10.18 -4.71 -1.27
C VAL A 61 -10.57 -4.21 0.12
N GLY A 62 -10.40 -2.92 0.39
CA GLY A 62 -10.86 -2.28 1.63
C GLY A 62 -12.35 -2.52 1.89
N LYS A 63 -13.20 -2.37 0.86
CA LYS A 63 -14.65 -2.67 0.94
C LYS A 63 -14.95 -4.14 1.20
N VAL A 64 -14.15 -5.06 0.67
CA VAL A 64 -14.28 -6.50 0.99
C VAL A 64 -13.96 -6.76 2.47
N ILE A 65 -12.85 -6.19 2.96
CA ILE A 65 -12.45 -6.34 4.38
C ILE A 65 -13.53 -5.76 5.30
N GLU A 66 -14.04 -4.57 4.99
CA GLU A 66 -15.15 -3.94 5.73
C GLU A 66 -16.38 -4.83 5.79
N SER A 67 -16.81 -5.32 4.62
CA SER A 67 -17.96 -6.23 4.51
C SER A 67 -17.76 -7.52 5.30
N PHE A 68 -16.56 -8.12 5.23
CA PHE A 68 -16.19 -9.32 5.96
C PHE A 68 -16.24 -9.08 7.49
N TYR A 69 -15.63 -7.96 7.93
CA TYR A 69 -15.58 -7.59 9.33
C TYR A 69 -16.97 -7.49 9.96
N HIS A 70 -17.88 -6.77 9.29
CA HIS A 70 -19.26 -6.61 9.78
C HIS A 70 -20.11 -7.87 9.63
N PHE A 71 -19.97 -8.61 8.54
CA PHE A 71 -20.72 -9.84 8.30
C PHE A 71 -20.44 -10.91 9.38
N TYR A 72 -19.17 -11.07 9.76
CA TYR A 72 -18.76 -12.04 10.79
C TYR A 72 -18.79 -11.46 12.21
N LYS A 73 -19.24 -10.23 12.39
CA LYS A 73 -19.35 -9.55 13.70
C LYS A 73 -18.04 -9.62 14.49
N LEU A 74 -16.96 -9.12 13.86
CA LEU A 74 -15.61 -9.21 14.41
C LEU A 74 -15.25 -8.10 15.39
N GLU A 75 -16.21 -7.27 15.84
CA GLU A 75 -15.99 -6.10 16.72
C GLU A 75 -15.32 -6.47 18.05
N ASN A 76 -15.52 -7.72 18.50
CA ASN A 76 -14.91 -8.23 19.74
C ASN A 76 -13.70 -9.16 19.48
N LYS A 77 -13.15 -9.13 18.26
CA LYS A 77 -11.97 -9.92 17.87
C LYS A 77 -10.78 -9.02 17.61
N LYS A 78 -9.58 -9.55 17.83
CA LYS A 78 -8.36 -8.91 17.35
C LYS A 78 -8.22 -9.24 15.86
N VAL A 79 -8.31 -8.22 15.02
CA VAL A 79 -8.21 -8.34 13.57
C VAL A 79 -7.05 -7.50 13.07
N ALA A 80 -6.24 -8.06 12.18
CA ALA A 80 -5.18 -7.35 11.49
C ALA A 80 -5.33 -7.52 9.98
N ALA A 81 -5.08 -6.46 9.23
CA ALA A 81 -5.07 -6.46 7.77
C ALA A 81 -3.67 -6.09 7.26
N LEU A 82 -3.11 -6.91 6.37
CA LEU A 82 -1.79 -6.72 5.79
C LEU A 82 -1.92 -6.22 4.35
N PHE A 83 -1.18 -5.15 4.06
CA PHE A 83 -1.13 -4.53 2.74
C PHE A 83 0.31 -4.47 2.26
N ASN A 84 0.55 -4.94 1.04
CA ASN A 84 1.89 -4.99 0.47
C ASN A 84 2.00 -4.05 -0.72
N GLU A 85 3.08 -3.26 -0.74
CA GLU A 85 3.44 -2.33 -1.81
C GLU A 85 2.47 -1.15 -1.96
N TRP A 86 2.95 -0.08 -2.60
CA TRP A 86 2.18 1.13 -2.84
C TRP A 86 0.81 0.88 -3.51
N MET A 87 0.72 -0.18 -4.32
CA MET A 87 -0.50 -0.56 -5.03
C MET A 87 -1.67 -0.87 -4.10
N LEU A 88 -1.41 -1.29 -2.85
CA LEU A 88 -2.44 -1.57 -1.86
C LEU A 88 -2.54 -0.49 -0.76
N ALA A 89 -1.69 0.52 -0.80
CA ALA A 89 -1.59 1.56 0.22
C ALA A 89 -2.92 2.29 0.48
N MET A 90 -3.70 2.60 -0.57
CA MET A 90 -5.02 3.23 -0.39
C MET A 90 -6.03 2.33 0.33
N GLY A 91 -5.89 1.02 0.23
CA GLY A 91 -6.70 0.07 1.00
C GLY A 91 -6.39 0.14 2.49
N ALA A 92 -5.10 0.25 2.84
CA ALA A 92 -4.67 0.44 4.24
C ALA A 92 -5.21 1.74 4.82
N LEU A 93 -5.08 2.86 4.09
CA LEU A 93 -5.61 4.16 4.50
C LEU A 93 -7.13 4.16 4.62
N TYR A 94 -7.82 3.46 3.71
CA TYR A 94 -9.27 3.28 3.79
C TYR A 94 -9.68 2.59 5.10
N ILE A 95 -9.03 1.48 5.45
CA ILE A 95 -9.32 0.73 6.69
C ILE A 95 -9.02 1.58 7.93
N GLN A 96 -7.89 2.28 7.95
CA GLN A 96 -7.54 3.20 9.03
C GLN A 96 -8.63 4.24 9.31
N LYS A 97 -9.27 4.74 8.25
CA LYS A 97 -10.33 5.73 8.37
C LYS A 97 -11.68 5.12 8.76
N GLN A 98 -12.07 4.00 8.13
CA GLN A 98 -13.42 3.46 8.22
C GLN A 98 -13.59 2.49 9.39
N ILE A 99 -12.55 1.72 9.71
CA ILE A 99 -12.63 0.68 10.74
C ILE A 99 -11.33 0.69 11.57
N PRO A 100 -11.09 1.71 12.38
CA PRO A 100 -9.86 1.85 13.16
C PRO A 100 -9.66 0.74 14.21
N ALA A 101 -10.64 -0.13 14.40
CA ALA A 101 -10.54 -1.32 15.23
C ALA A 101 -9.74 -2.47 14.57
N ILE A 102 -9.52 -2.41 13.25
CA ILE A 102 -8.65 -3.34 12.53
C ILE A 102 -7.24 -2.76 12.53
N ALA A 103 -6.29 -3.51 13.10
CA ALA A 103 -4.88 -3.15 13.03
C ALA A 103 -4.39 -3.26 11.58
N THR A 104 -3.73 -2.22 11.08
CA THR A 104 -3.21 -2.18 9.71
C THR A 104 -1.70 -2.34 9.70
N LEU A 105 -1.22 -3.26 8.86
CA LEU A 105 0.20 -3.43 8.57
C LEU A 105 0.45 -3.09 7.10
N PHE A 106 1.45 -2.28 6.86
CA PHE A 106 1.89 -1.94 5.50
C PHE A 106 3.36 -2.33 5.31
N THR A 107 3.62 -3.08 4.23
CA THR A 107 4.97 -3.54 3.90
C THR A 107 5.39 -2.99 2.54
N THR A 108 6.52 -2.30 2.48
CA THR A 108 7.18 -1.97 1.20
C THR A 108 8.45 -2.80 1.03
N HIS A 109 8.64 -3.37 -0.17
CA HIS A 109 9.82 -4.19 -0.50
C HIS A 109 10.94 -3.35 -1.13
N ALA A 110 10.58 -2.24 -1.73
CA ALA A 110 11.46 -1.16 -2.20
C ALA A 110 10.57 0.05 -2.47
N THR A 111 11.01 1.26 -2.12
CA THR A 111 10.17 2.43 -2.33
C THR A 111 9.92 2.69 -3.81
N SER A 112 8.72 3.15 -4.17
CA SER A 112 8.37 3.50 -5.55
C SER A 112 9.32 4.58 -6.10
N ILE A 113 9.66 5.57 -5.28
CA ILE A 113 10.58 6.63 -5.66
C ILE A 113 12.03 6.14 -5.75
N GLY A 114 12.48 5.25 -4.89
CA GLY A 114 13.82 4.63 -4.97
C GLY A 114 14.00 3.83 -6.24
N ARG A 115 12.99 3.04 -6.63
CA ARG A 115 12.96 2.32 -7.92
C ARG A 115 13.06 3.30 -9.10
N SER A 116 12.37 4.43 -9.03
CA SER A 116 12.41 5.45 -10.07
C SER A 116 13.77 6.15 -10.16
N ILE A 117 14.38 6.50 -9.02
CA ILE A 117 15.73 7.07 -8.96
C ILE A 117 16.72 6.12 -9.65
N ALA A 118 16.75 4.85 -9.24
CA ALA A 118 17.64 3.85 -9.83
C ALA A 118 17.34 3.60 -11.32
N GLY A 119 16.07 3.51 -11.71
CA GLY A 119 15.62 3.30 -13.08
C GLY A 119 15.98 4.47 -14.01
N ASN A 120 16.20 5.67 -13.49
CA ASN A 120 16.68 6.84 -14.22
C ASN A 120 18.21 7.00 -14.16
N ASN A 121 18.96 5.92 -13.94
CA ASN A 121 20.42 5.88 -13.88
C ASN A 121 21.04 6.81 -12.83
N LYS A 122 20.30 7.16 -11.79
CA LYS A 122 20.82 7.88 -10.63
C LYS A 122 21.31 6.85 -9.60
N ALA A 123 22.50 7.08 -9.05
CA ALA A 123 23.16 6.13 -8.12
C ALA A 123 22.48 6.21 -6.72
N LEU A 124 21.36 5.50 -6.57
CA LEU A 124 20.51 5.55 -5.38
C LEU A 124 21.31 5.39 -4.08
N TYR A 125 22.03 4.27 -3.93
CA TYR A 125 22.69 3.94 -2.67
C TYR A 125 23.99 4.72 -2.43
N ALA A 126 24.68 5.14 -3.51
CA ALA A 126 25.90 5.92 -3.37
C ALA A 126 25.65 7.36 -2.88
N TYR A 127 24.47 7.90 -3.15
CA TYR A 127 24.09 9.27 -2.80
C TYR A 127 22.79 9.32 -1.99
N MET A 128 22.44 8.25 -1.31
CA MET A 128 21.17 8.10 -0.58
C MET A 128 20.88 9.30 0.34
N ASP A 129 21.86 9.70 1.14
CA ASP A 129 21.71 10.78 2.13
C ASP A 129 21.50 12.16 1.50
N GLY A 130 21.78 12.31 0.21
CA GLY A 130 21.59 13.56 -0.55
C GLY A 130 20.23 13.68 -1.23
N TYR A 131 19.44 12.59 -1.29
CA TYR A 131 18.13 12.63 -1.92
C TYR A 131 17.04 13.05 -0.94
N ASN A 132 16.14 13.92 -1.39
CA ASN A 132 14.87 14.21 -0.75
C ASN A 132 13.76 13.53 -1.56
N GLY A 133 12.96 12.67 -0.92
CA GLY A 133 11.94 11.87 -1.61
C GLY A 133 10.88 12.70 -2.31
N ASP A 134 10.37 13.75 -1.67
CA ASP A 134 9.33 14.62 -2.24
C ASP A 134 9.88 15.44 -3.43
N GLN A 135 11.14 15.90 -3.35
CA GLN A 135 11.79 16.59 -4.46
C GLN A 135 12.02 15.66 -5.64
N MET A 136 12.54 14.45 -5.36
CA MET A 136 12.76 13.45 -6.40
C MET A 136 11.46 12.99 -7.05
N ALA A 137 10.37 12.88 -6.28
CA ALA A 137 9.06 12.56 -6.82
C ALA A 137 8.61 13.60 -7.86
N LYS A 138 8.78 14.89 -7.58
CA LYS A 138 8.48 15.97 -8.52
C LYS A 138 9.39 15.94 -9.77
N GLU A 139 10.68 15.71 -9.56
CA GLU A 139 11.66 15.65 -10.65
C GLU A 139 11.40 14.50 -11.62
N LEU A 140 10.92 13.36 -11.09
CA LEU A 140 10.71 12.12 -11.83
C LEU A 140 9.24 11.83 -12.16
N ASN A 141 8.33 12.76 -11.93
CA ASN A 141 6.87 12.62 -12.11
C ASN A 141 6.29 11.40 -11.34
N MET A 142 6.69 11.26 -10.09
CA MET A 142 6.29 10.15 -9.20
C MET A 142 5.40 10.61 -8.03
N GLU A 143 4.91 11.86 -8.06
CA GLU A 143 4.23 12.48 -6.91
C GLU A 143 3.10 11.62 -6.38
N ALA A 144 2.24 11.09 -7.25
CA ALA A 144 1.08 10.31 -6.84
C ALA A 144 1.49 8.99 -6.16
N LYS A 145 2.36 8.19 -6.79
CA LYS A 145 2.82 6.91 -6.25
C LYS A 145 3.64 7.10 -4.97
N HIS A 146 4.51 8.11 -4.96
CA HIS A 146 5.30 8.46 -3.79
C HIS A 146 4.43 8.90 -2.62
N SER A 147 3.47 9.80 -2.87
CA SER A 147 2.63 10.32 -1.79
C SER A 147 1.77 9.24 -1.15
N VAL A 148 1.15 8.34 -1.94
CA VAL A 148 0.33 7.27 -1.37
C VAL A 148 1.15 6.30 -0.54
N GLU A 149 2.35 5.93 -1.00
CA GLU A 149 3.27 5.07 -0.24
C GLU A 149 3.74 5.74 1.05
N LYS A 150 4.17 7.01 0.96
CA LYS A 150 4.60 7.81 2.10
C LYS A 150 3.49 7.93 3.15
N GLN A 151 2.28 8.29 2.73
CA GLN A 151 1.17 8.45 3.67
C GLN A 151 0.75 7.12 4.30
N ALA A 152 0.73 6.01 3.55
CA ALA A 152 0.48 4.71 4.14
C ALA A 152 1.53 4.38 5.22
N ALA A 153 2.82 4.57 4.94
CA ALA A 153 3.89 4.34 5.91
C ALA A 153 3.72 5.15 7.20
N HIS A 154 3.17 6.37 7.10
CA HIS A 154 2.97 7.26 8.26
C HIS A 154 1.71 6.98 9.07
N TYR A 155 0.64 6.48 8.43
CA TYR A 155 -0.68 6.38 9.07
C TYR A 155 -1.07 4.97 9.53
N VAL A 156 -0.42 3.90 9.03
CA VAL A 156 -0.72 2.53 9.48
C VAL A 156 -0.22 2.28 10.91
N ASP A 157 -0.78 1.27 11.57
CA ASP A 157 -0.38 0.90 12.93
C ASP A 157 1.02 0.27 12.98
N CYS A 158 1.43 -0.41 11.91
CA CYS A 158 2.76 -0.98 11.79
C CYS A 158 3.28 -0.89 10.35
N PHE A 159 4.37 -0.16 10.16
CA PHE A 159 5.08 -0.07 8.89
C PHE A 159 6.27 -1.02 8.88
N THR A 160 6.38 -1.86 7.88
CA THR A 160 7.45 -2.87 7.78
C THR A 160 8.16 -2.81 6.43
N THR A 161 9.36 -3.35 6.41
CA THR A 161 10.13 -3.59 5.18
C THR A 161 10.94 -4.88 5.29
N VAL A 162 11.61 -5.27 4.21
CA VAL A 162 12.18 -6.62 4.05
C VAL A 162 13.70 -6.70 4.30
N SER A 163 14.38 -5.56 4.45
CA SER A 163 15.83 -5.52 4.68
C SER A 163 16.30 -4.21 5.30
N ASP A 164 17.47 -4.22 5.94
CA ASP A 164 18.08 -3.02 6.53
C ASP A 164 18.40 -1.95 5.48
N ILE A 165 18.77 -2.36 4.26
CA ILE A 165 19.04 -1.40 3.19
C ILE A 165 17.76 -0.69 2.75
N THR A 166 16.64 -1.43 2.64
CA THR A 166 15.33 -0.84 2.35
C THR A 166 14.83 0.00 3.52
N ALA A 167 15.16 -0.37 4.76
CA ALA A 167 14.82 0.45 5.93
C ALA A 167 15.50 1.83 5.90
N ARG A 168 16.78 1.88 5.49
CA ARG A 168 17.47 3.16 5.26
C ARG A 168 16.82 3.96 4.14
N GLU A 169 16.45 3.30 3.05
CA GLU A 169 15.74 3.91 1.92
C GLU A 169 14.39 4.51 2.37
N CYS A 170 13.59 3.77 3.12
CA CYS A 170 12.32 4.26 3.66
C CYS A 170 12.52 5.48 4.56
N LYS A 171 13.48 5.40 5.48
CA LYS A 171 13.79 6.53 6.37
C LYS A 171 14.17 7.78 5.59
N GLN A 172 14.98 7.65 4.55
CA GLN A 172 15.48 8.78 3.76
C GLN A 172 14.44 9.33 2.80
N LEU A 173 13.70 8.46 2.10
CA LEU A 173 12.83 8.88 0.99
C LEU A 173 11.36 9.04 1.40
N LEU A 174 10.89 8.31 2.42
CA LEU A 174 9.52 8.42 2.93
C LEU A 174 9.44 9.24 4.24
N ASP A 175 10.55 9.72 4.77
CA ASP A 175 10.66 10.37 6.10
C ASP A 175 10.08 9.48 7.23
N LYS A 176 10.11 8.16 7.06
CA LYS A 176 9.59 7.21 8.03
C LYS A 176 10.47 5.96 8.07
N ALA A 177 11.10 5.74 9.20
CA ALA A 177 11.74 4.45 9.45
C ALA A 177 10.66 3.38 9.66
N PRO A 178 10.84 2.16 9.12
CA PRO A 178 9.94 1.06 9.43
C PRO A 178 10.02 0.70 10.92
N ASP A 179 8.89 0.23 11.45
CA ASP A 179 8.80 -0.20 12.85
C ASP A 179 9.51 -1.55 13.04
N ILE A 180 9.46 -2.40 12.02
CA ILE A 180 10.10 -3.74 12.03
C ILE A 180 10.64 -4.06 10.64
N VAL A 181 11.81 -4.71 10.60
CA VAL A 181 12.35 -5.35 9.39
C VAL A 181 11.94 -6.82 9.40
N THR A 182 11.18 -7.24 8.39
CA THR A 182 10.69 -8.62 8.22
C THR A 182 11.24 -9.21 6.93
N PRO A 183 12.38 -9.91 6.97
CA PRO A 183 12.96 -10.51 5.76
C PRO A 183 11.97 -11.44 5.05
N ASN A 184 12.04 -11.46 3.71
CA ASN A 184 11.24 -12.39 2.93
C ASN A 184 11.54 -13.83 3.34
N GLY A 185 10.48 -14.60 3.55
CA GLY A 185 10.58 -16.04 3.70
C GLY A 185 10.71 -16.75 2.34
N PHE A 186 11.03 -18.02 2.38
CA PHE A 186 10.97 -18.89 1.22
C PHE A 186 10.37 -20.25 1.61
N GLU A 187 9.76 -20.91 0.64
CA GLU A 187 9.23 -22.26 0.81
C GLU A 187 10.30 -23.26 0.39
N PRO A 188 10.86 -24.08 1.32
CA PRO A 188 11.96 -24.97 1.00
C PRO A 188 11.60 -26.12 0.04
N ASN A 189 10.30 -26.32 -0.21
CA ASN A 189 9.80 -27.39 -1.09
C ASN A 189 9.41 -26.90 -2.50
N PHE A 190 9.85 -25.71 -2.89
CA PHE A 190 9.77 -25.22 -4.26
C PHE A 190 10.99 -25.63 -5.06
#